data_70a17bd2f0830384f8ee5cf085bde490
#
_entry.id   70a17bd2f0830384f8ee5cf085bde490
#
_cell.length_a   1.000
_cell.length_b   1.000
_cell.length_c   1.000
_cell.angle_alpha   90.00
_cell.angle_beta   90.00
_cell.angle_gamma   90.00
#
_symmetry.space_group_name_H-M   'P 1'
#
loop_
_entity.id
_entity.type
_entity.pdbx_description
1 polymer ?
#
loop_
_entity_poly.entity_id
_entity_poly.type
_entity_poly.pdbx_seq_one_letter_code
_entity_poly.pdbx_strand_id
1 'polypeptide(L)'
;MNISQDGIALIKRFEGCKLEAYLDSVDVPTIAWGRTKNVKIGDTCTQEQADSWLHEELKEYEGYVNDLVDVPLEQCMFDSLVAWCYNLGPTNLKNSTLLKVLNEEKYSEVPQQIKRW
;
A
#
# COMPACT_ATOMS: atom_id res chain seq x y z
N MET A 1 2.79 7.63 12.62
CA MET A 1 3.70 6.47 12.45
C MET A 1 4.26 6.45 11.03
N ASN A 2 5.34 5.76 10.85
CA ASN A 2 5.96 5.53 9.54
C ASN A 2 6.09 4.02 9.31
N ILE A 3 6.04 3.61 8.04
CA ILE A 3 6.23 2.20 7.69
C ILE A 3 7.67 1.76 8.00
N SER A 4 7.83 0.53 8.47
CA SER A 4 9.15 -0.04 8.76
C SER A 4 9.80 -0.62 7.50
N GLN A 5 11.09 -0.97 7.59
CA GLN A 5 11.80 -1.66 6.50
C GLN A 5 11.15 -3.01 6.17
N ASP A 6 10.64 -3.71 7.18
CA ASP A 6 9.93 -4.97 6.97
C ASP A 6 8.63 -4.76 6.20
N GLY A 7 7.91 -3.66 6.47
CA GLY A 7 6.70 -3.30 5.74
C GLY A 7 6.99 -2.95 4.28
N ILE A 8 8.07 -2.22 4.02
CA ILE A 8 8.50 -1.91 2.67
C ILE A 8 8.87 -3.18 1.92
N ALA A 9 9.61 -4.09 2.55
CA ALA A 9 9.98 -5.37 1.96
C ALA A 9 8.74 -6.22 1.60
N LEU A 10 7.70 -6.16 2.44
CA LEU A 10 6.44 -6.85 2.18
C LEU A 10 5.76 -6.33 0.90
N ILE A 11 5.69 -5.01 0.74
CA ILE A 11 5.12 -4.39 -0.46
C ILE A 11 5.92 -4.77 -1.70
N LYS A 12 7.24 -4.70 -1.63
CA LYS A 12 8.12 -5.08 -2.74
C LYS A 12 7.94 -6.55 -3.16
N ARG A 13 7.73 -7.42 -2.20
CA ARG A 13 7.50 -8.85 -2.47
C ARG A 13 6.20 -9.08 -3.23
N PHE A 14 5.13 -8.38 -2.86
CA PHE A 14 3.84 -8.52 -3.52
C PHE A 14 3.80 -7.86 -4.90
N GLU A 15 4.36 -6.66 -5.01
CA GLU A 15 4.25 -5.88 -6.25
C GLU A 15 5.22 -6.36 -7.33
N GLY A 16 6.44 -6.74 -6.96
CA GLY A 16 7.50 -6.96 -7.92
C GLY A 16 7.91 -5.66 -8.60
N CYS A 17 9.08 -5.63 -9.21
CA CYS A 17 9.61 -4.43 -9.87
C CYS A 17 9.79 -4.66 -11.35
N LYS A 18 9.23 -3.76 -12.16
CA LYS A 18 9.44 -3.72 -13.62
C LYS A 18 10.03 -2.38 -13.99
N LEU A 19 11.15 -2.40 -14.67
CA LEU A 19 11.84 -1.17 -15.11
C LEU A 19 11.32 -0.64 -16.45
N GLU A 20 10.44 -1.36 -17.09
CA GLU A 20 9.74 -0.96 -18.31
C GLU A 20 8.24 -1.05 -18.08
N ALA A 21 7.49 -0.04 -18.51
CA ALA A 21 6.06 0.01 -18.34
C ALA A 21 5.37 -1.18 -19.06
N TYR A 22 4.38 -1.74 -18.39
CA TYR A 22 3.57 -2.85 -18.90
C TYR A 22 2.10 -2.60 -18.57
N LEU A 23 1.21 -3.33 -19.22
CA LEU A 23 -0.22 -3.30 -18.89
C LEU A 23 -0.49 -4.33 -17.78
N ASP A 24 -1.17 -3.90 -16.74
CA ASP A 24 -1.59 -4.80 -15.67
C ASP A 24 -2.81 -5.65 -16.10
N SER A 25 -3.38 -6.41 -15.17
CA SER A 25 -4.51 -7.31 -15.45
C SER A 25 -5.79 -6.59 -15.92
N VAL A 26 -5.89 -5.28 -15.72
CA VAL A 26 -7.02 -4.45 -16.15
C VAL A 26 -6.59 -3.39 -17.17
N ASP A 27 -5.50 -3.65 -17.89
CA ASP A 27 -4.95 -2.81 -18.96
C ASP A 27 -4.54 -1.39 -18.52
N VAL A 28 -4.10 -1.24 -17.26
CA VAL A 28 -3.56 0.02 -16.75
C VAL A 28 -2.04 0.03 -16.90
N PRO A 29 -1.44 1.05 -17.56
CA PRO A 29 0.02 1.16 -17.65
C PRO A 29 0.64 1.25 -16.26
N THR A 30 1.60 0.36 -15.98
CA THR A 30 2.20 0.19 -14.66
C THR A 30 3.72 0.09 -14.82
N ILE A 31 4.47 0.64 -13.89
CA ILE A 31 5.94 0.60 -13.89
C ILE A 31 6.46 0.52 -12.45
N ALA A 32 7.72 0.15 -12.30
CA ALA A 32 8.43 0.08 -11.01
C ALA A 32 7.71 -0.87 -10.04
N TRP A 33 7.41 -0.43 -8.83
CA TRP A 33 6.77 -1.24 -7.78
C TRP A 33 5.25 -1.06 -7.80
N GLY A 34 4.63 -1.20 -8.97
CA GLY A 34 3.19 -1.06 -9.10
C GLY A 34 2.69 0.38 -9.28
N ARG A 35 3.59 1.29 -9.68
CA ARG A 35 3.22 2.70 -9.93
C ARG A 35 2.36 2.82 -11.19
N THR A 36 1.24 3.50 -11.08
CA THR A 36 0.32 3.75 -12.21
C THR A 36 0.18 5.23 -12.54
N LYS A 37 0.68 6.11 -11.68
CA LYS A 37 0.52 7.57 -11.82
C LYS A 37 1.45 8.10 -12.90
N ASN A 38 0.87 8.76 -13.90
CA ASN A 38 1.62 9.36 -15.03
C ASN A 38 2.49 8.36 -15.78
N VAL A 39 2.01 7.11 -15.92
CA VAL A 39 2.72 6.04 -16.62
C VAL A 39 2.12 5.82 -18.00
N LYS A 40 2.99 5.68 -19.01
CA LYS A 40 2.62 5.38 -20.40
C LYS A 40 3.43 4.19 -20.87
N ILE A 41 2.86 3.38 -21.76
CA ILE A 41 3.59 2.30 -22.41
C ILE A 41 4.77 2.88 -23.19
N GLY A 42 5.93 2.28 -23.03
CA GLY A 42 7.19 2.79 -23.56
C GLY A 42 8.05 3.49 -22.51
N ASP A 43 7.49 3.86 -21.37
CA ASP A 43 8.26 4.46 -20.28
C ASP A 43 9.23 3.43 -19.69
N THR A 44 10.40 3.92 -19.28
CA THR A 44 11.40 3.13 -18.58
C THR A 44 11.90 3.89 -17.37
N CYS A 45 12.44 3.18 -16.40
CA CYS A 45 13.06 3.79 -15.23
C CYS A 45 14.27 2.98 -14.78
N THR A 46 15.09 3.59 -13.92
CA THR A 46 16.18 2.88 -13.24
C THR A 46 15.66 2.26 -11.95
N GLN A 47 16.42 1.33 -11.37
CA GLN A 47 16.09 0.76 -10.06
C GLN A 47 16.06 1.85 -8.99
N GLU A 48 16.97 2.80 -9.04
CA GLU A 48 17.01 3.92 -8.10
C GLU A 48 15.75 4.79 -8.20
N GLN A 49 15.27 5.06 -9.41
CA GLN A 49 14.02 5.80 -9.61
C GLN A 49 12.83 5.02 -9.09
N ALA A 50 12.78 3.72 -9.35
CA ALA A 50 11.69 2.86 -8.87
C ALA A 50 11.60 2.89 -7.34
N ASP A 51 12.73 2.75 -6.66
CA ASP A 51 12.80 2.78 -5.20
C ASP A 51 12.45 4.16 -4.63
N SER A 52 12.89 5.23 -5.27
CA SER A 52 12.57 6.60 -4.89
C SER A 52 11.07 6.88 -5.02
N TRP A 53 10.46 6.48 -6.12
CA TRP A 53 9.01 6.63 -6.32
C TRP A 53 8.20 5.88 -5.27
N LEU A 54 8.58 4.65 -4.96
CA LEU A 54 7.91 3.89 -3.91
C LEU A 54 7.99 4.61 -2.57
N HIS A 55 9.17 5.10 -2.22
CA HIS A 55 9.38 5.82 -0.95
C HIS A 55 8.51 7.08 -0.85
N GLU A 56 8.40 7.85 -1.92
CA GLU A 56 7.53 9.03 -1.98
C GLU A 56 6.05 8.67 -1.88
N GLU A 57 5.62 7.66 -2.64
CA GLU A 57 4.23 7.22 -2.63
C GLU A 57 3.82 6.68 -1.25
N LEU A 58 4.70 5.95 -0.60
CA LEU A 58 4.42 5.41 0.73
C LEU A 58 4.15 6.49 1.78
N LYS A 59 4.75 7.66 1.66
CA LYS A 59 4.45 8.79 2.55
C LYS A 59 2.98 9.20 2.47
N GLU A 60 2.42 9.20 1.28
CA GLU A 60 1.00 9.48 1.07
C GLU A 60 0.12 8.43 1.74
N TYR A 61 0.43 7.15 1.57
CA TYR A 61 -0.34 6.06 2.16
C TYR A 61 -0.17 5.97 3.68
N GLU A 62 1.01 6.29 4.20
CA GLU A 62 1.23 6.46 5.64
C GLU A 62 0.28 7.53 6.20
N GLY A 63 0.13 8.64 5.48
CA GLY A 63 -0.79 9.72 5.85
C GLY A 63 -2.23 9.26 5.91
N TYR A 64 -2.68 8.49 4.93
CA TYR A 64 -4.05 7.97 4.93
C TYR A 64 -4.31 7.07 6.14
N VAL A 65 -3.40 6.17 6.47
CA VAL A 65 -3.57 5.27 7.62
C VAL A 65 -3.55 6.08 8.93
N ASN A 66 -2.62 7.02 9.08
CA ASN A 66 -2.56 7.87 10.27
C ASN A 66 -3.82 8.70 10.47
N ASP A 67 -4.43 9.18 9.37
CA ASP A 67 -5.65 9.99 9.43
C ASP A 67 -6.90 9.17 9.73
N LEU A 68 -7.00 7.96 9.18
CA LEU A 68 -8.21 7.15 9.27
C LEU A 68 -8.28 6.28 10.54
N VAL A 69 -7.14 5.90 11.10
CA VAL A 69 -7.08 5.04 12.27
C VAL A 69 -6.99 5.89 13.53
N ASP A 70 -7.99 5.74 14.41
CA ASP A 70 -8.14 6.58 15.60
C ASP A 70 -7.57 5.94 16.87
N VAL A 71 -6.97 4.76 16.78
CA VAL A 71 -6.50 3.99 17.93
C VAL A 71 -5.01 3.70 17.81
N PRO A 72 -4.31 3.42 18.94
CA PRO A 72 -2.90 3.05 18.89
C PRO A 72 -2.68 1.74 18.13
N LEU A 73 -1.60 1.69 17.35
CA LEU A 73 -1.24 0.52 16.56
C LEU A 73 0.16 0.02 16.91
N GLU A 74 0.35 -1.29 16.85
CA GLU A 74 1.67 -1.88 16.80
C GLU A 74 2.27 -1.66 15.40
N GLN A 75 3.60 -1.65 15.30
CA GLN A 75 4.29 -1.39 14.03
C GLN A 75 3.88 -2.38 12.93
N CYS A 76 3.78 -3.66 13.25
CA CYS A 76 3.38 -4.67 12.25
C CYS A 76 1.96 -4.46 11.74
N MET A 77 1.05 -4.00 12.56
CA MET A 77 -0.32 -3.66 12.14
C MET A 77 -0.32 -2.43 11.23
N PHE A 78 0.45 -1.41 11.59
CA PHE A 78 0.59 -0.21 10.77
C PHE A 78 1.14 -0.57 9.38
N ASP A 79 2.21 -1.34 9.33
CA ASP A 79 2.83 -1.79 8.08
C ASP A 79 1.83 -2.56 7.21
N SER A 80 1.05 -3.45 7.81
CA SER A 80 0.03 -4.23 7.11
C SER A 80 -1.07 -3.35 6.53
N LEU A 81 -1.50 -2.33 7.27
CA LEU A 81 -2.52 -1.39 6.81
C LEU A 81 -2.02 -0.49 5.69
N VAL A 82 -0.76 -0.05 5.75
CA VAL A 82 -0.15 0.73 4.67
C VAL A 82 -0.07 -0.13 3.40
N ALA A 83 0.38 -1.37 3.51
CA ALA A 83 0.45 -2.31 2.39
C ALA A 83 -0.94 -2.58 1.79
N TRP A 84 -1.92 -2.80 2.64
CA TRP A 84 -3.32 -3.01 2.24
C TRP A 84 -3.86 -1.79 1.48
N CYS A 85 -3.63 -0.60 2.03
CA CYS A 85 -4.07 0.66 1.44
C CYS A 85 -3.37 0.94 0.11
N TYR A 86 -2.07 0.64 0.01
CA TYR A 86 -1.30 0.76 -1.22
C TYR A 86 -1.90 -0.09 -2.34
N ASN A 87 -2.35 -1.30 -2.01
CA ASN A 87 -2.92 -2.24 -2.96
C ASN A 87 -4.37 -1.94 -3.32
N LEU A 88 -5.20 -1.60 -2.33
CA LEU A 88 -6.66 -1.49 -2.49
C LEU A 88 -7.20 -0.06 -2.47
N GLY A 89 -6.38 0.92 -2.10
CA GLY A 89 -6.73 2.33 -2.08
C GLY A 89 -7.31 2.83 -0.75
N PRO A 90 -7.19 4.14 -0.48
CA PRO A 90 -7.65 4.73 0.78
C PRO A 90 -9.16 4.75 0.93
N THR A 91 -9.92 4.85 -0.16
CA THR A 91 -11.38 4.83 -0.11
C THR A 91 -11.90 3.48 0.38
N ASN A 92 -11.28 2.39 -0.08
CA ASN A 92 -11.63 1.05 0.39
C ASN A 92 -11.34 0.89 1.88
N LEU A 93 -10.22 1.42 2.37
CA LEU A 93 -9.91 1.38 3.80
C LEU A 93 -10.94 2.18 4.60
N LYS A 94 -11.27 3.39 4.17
CA LYS A 94 -12.24 4.27 4.84
C LYS A 94 -13.60 3.60 5.01
N ASN A 95 -14.05 2.86 3.99
CA ASN A 95 -15.37 2.23 3.97
C ASN A 95 -15.36 0.77 4.43
N SER A 96 -14.22 0.27 4.89
CA SER A 96 -14.07 -1.15 5.23
C SER A 96 -14.56 -1.48 6.63
N THR A 97 -15.05 -2.71 6.79
CA THR A 97 -15.32 -3.28 8.10
C THR A 97 -14.02 -3.42 8.91
N LEU A 98 -12.89 -3.61 8.22
CA LEU A 98 -11.56 -3.64 8.84
C LEU A 98 -11.30 -2.38 9.66
N LEU A 99 -11.49 -1.20 9.07
CA LEU A 99 -11.28 0.07 9.76
C LEU A 99 -12.25 0.23 10.93
N LYS A 100 -13.51 -0.16 10.73
CA LYS A 100 -14.53 -0.09 11.77
C LYS A 100 -14.16 -0.93 12.99
N VAL A 101 -13.81 -2.20 12.80
CA VAL A 101 -13.46 -3.08 13.92
C VAL A 101 -12.18 -2.64 14.60
N LEU A 102 -11.23 -2.08 13.84
CA LEU A 102 -9.99 -1.56 14.38
C LEU A 102 -10.24 -0.35 15.28
N ASN A 103 -11.02 0.64 14.83
CA ASN A 103 -11.35 1.84 15.61
C ASN A 103 -12.25 1.54 16.81
N GLU A 104 -12.94 0.42 16.82
CA GLU A 104 -13.68 -0.10 17.98
C GLU A 104 -12.77 -0.92 18.92
N GLU A 105 -11.47 -0.94 18.65
CA GLU A 105 -10.46 -1.70 19.42
C GLU A 105 -10.67 -3.21 19.40
N LYS A 106 -11.34 -3.73 18.38
CA LYS A 106 -11.57 -5.17 18.20
C LYS A 106 -10.41 -5.81 17.43
N TYR A 107 -9.22 -5.71 17.99
CA TYR A 107 -7.99 -6.14 17.32
C TYR A 107 -7.98 -7.60 16.89
N SER A 108 -8.64 -8.47 17.63
CA SER A 108 -8.70 -9.91 17.31
C SER A 108 -9.46 -10.19 16.00
N GLU A 109 -10.30 -9.28 15.55
CA GLU A 109 -11.08 -9.42 14.31
C GLU A 109 -10.34 -8.87 13.07
N VAL A 110 -9.26 -8.13 13.26
CA VAL A 110 -8.53 -7.48 12.16
C VAL A 110 -7.97 -8.50 11.14
N PRO A 111 -7.30 -9.59 11.55
CA PRO A 111 -6.79 -10.57 10.57
C PRO A 111 -7.87 -11.16 9.68
N GLN A 112 -9.06 -11.42 10.20
CA GLN A 112 -10.19 -11.96 9.43
C GLN A 112 -10.68 -10.95 8.40
N GLN A 113 -10.73 -9.67 8.76
CA GLN A 113 -11.16 -8.61 7.85
C GLN A 113 -10.15 -8.40 6.72
N ILE A 114 -8.86 -8.52 7.00
CA ILE A 114 -7.82 -8.45 5.97
C ILE A 114 -7.99 -9.60 4.97
N LYS A 115 -8.27 -10.81 5.43
CA LYS A 115 -8.46 -11.98 4.56
C LYS A 115 -9.65 -11.86 3.62
N ARG A 116 -10.65 -11.05 3.94
CA ARG A 116 -11.84 -10.84 3.11
C ARG A 116 -11.51 -10.08 1.82
N TRP A 117 -10.41 -9.41 1.78
CA TRP A 117 -9.95 -8.62 0.63
C TRP A 117 -8.85 -9.33 -0.16
#